data_33fabcb7560d7fa951e77e41aa8a0bdd
#
_entry.id   33fabcb7560d7fa951e77e41aa8a0bdd
#
_cell.length_a   1.000
_cell.length_b   1.000
_cell.length_c   1.000
_cell.angle_alpha   90.00
_cell.angle_beta   90.00
_cell.angle_gamma   90.00
#
_symmetry.space_group_name_H-M   'P 1'
#
loop_
_entity.id
_entity.type
_entity.pdbx_description
1 polymer ?
#
loop_
_entity_poly.entity_id
_entity_poly.type
_entity_poly.pdbx_seq_one_letter_code
_entity_poly.pdbx_strand_id
1 'polypeptide(L)'
;HFQKGVKCSNYIGETLDYAVYKKVKNILLVGHAGKLSKLAAGIMNTHSKVADCRCEIFAAHAALAGADRELISAIMEAATVSEIHRLLRLYGLAERVWDSILKKMLQYLDRRVHSSCRVEVILFVNEQEIVVQSPGAGELVTMLKGRGK
;
A
#
# COMPACT_ATOMS: atom_id res chain seq x y z
N HIS A 1 8.21 0.81 16.33
CA HIS A 1 9.35 0.04 15.80
C HIS A 1 9.04 -1.46 15.85
N PHE A 2 8.94 -2.09 14.70
CA PHE A 2 8.86 -3.55 14.59
C PHE A 2 10.29 -4.12 14.66
N GLN A 3 10.75 -4.50 15.82
CA GLN A 3 12.12 -5.01 16.05
C GLN A 3 12.41 -6.37 15.39
N LYS A 4 11.39 -7.09 14.90
CA LYS A 4 11.49 -8.43 14.31
C LYS A 4 10.83 -8.55 12.93
N GLY A 5 10.86 -7.49 12.14
CA GLY A 5 10.31 -7.50 10.79
C GLY A 5 11.32 -8.04 9.77
N VAL A 6 10.83 -8.75 8.76
CA VAL A 6 11.62 -9.12 7.57
C VAL A 6 11.61 -7.94 6.60
N LYS A 7 12.79 -7.46 6.22
CA LYS A 7 12.93 -6.41 5.19
C LYS A 7 12.90 -7.05 3.82
N CYS A 8 11.82 -6.85 3.07
CA CYS A 8 11.67 -7.43 1.73
C CYS A 8 12.14 -6.51 0.60
N SER A 9 12.59 -5.29 0.91
CA SER A 9 13.04 -4.30 -0.09
C SER A 9 11.98 -4.11 -1.20
N ASN A 10 12.36 -4.29 -2.46
CA ASN A 10 11.48 -4.20 -3.63
C ASN A 10 10.81 -5.53 -4.00
N TYR A 11 11.20 -6.63 -3.37
CA TYR A 11 10.82 -8.00 -3.74
C TYR A 11 9.56 -8.46 -3.00
N ILE A 12 8.47 -7.71 -3.16
CA ILE A 12 7.21 -8.01 -2.47
C ILE A 12 6.64 -9.36 -2.95
N GLY A 13 6.60 -9.58 -4.26
CA GLY A 13 6.05 -10.80 -4.85
C GLY A 13 6.79 -12.05 -4.39
N GLU A 14 8.12 -12.08 -4.50
CA GLU A 14 8.94 -13.22 -4.07
C GLU A 14 8.82 -13.47 -2.56
N THR A 15 8.71 -12.40 -1.77
CA THR A 15 8.52 -12.52 -0.32
C THR A 15 7.18 -13.17 0.01
N LEU A 16 6.10 -12.80 -0.69
CA LEU A 16 4.79 -13.41 -0.54
C LEU A 16 4.80 -14.88 -0.97
N ASP A 17 5.41 -15.19 -2.10
CA ASP A 17 5.53 -16.56 -2.60
C ASP A 17 6.27 -17.46 -1.59
N TYR A 18 7.36 -16.94 -1.02
CA TYR A 18 8.11 -17.65 0.02
C TYR A 18 7.29 -17.85 1.30
N ALA A 19 6.51 -16.85 1.70
CA ALA A 19 5.62 -16.96 2.85
C ALA A 19 4.54 -18.04 2.64
N VAL A 20 3.98 -18.12 1.44
CA VAL A 20 3.03 -19.20 1.05
C VAL A 20 3.72 -20.58 1.12
N TYR A 21 4.91 -20.69 0.54
CA TYR A 21 5.72 -21.93 0.61
C TYR A 21 5.97 -22.36 2.06
N LYS A 22 6.28 -21.41 2.94
CA LYS A 22 6.47 -21.64 4.38
C LYS A 22 5.17 -21.82 5.18
N LYS A 23 4.01 -21.79 4.54
CA LYS A 23 2.69 -21.92 5.17
C LYS A 23 2.43 -20.87 6.26
N VAL A 24 2.93 -19.67 6.05
CA VAL A 24 2.67 -18.52 6.94
C VAL A 24 1.18 -18.21 6.92
N LYS A 25 0.58 -17.99 8.09
CA LYS A 25 -0.87 -17.74 8.20
C LYS A 25 -1.25 -16.28 8.13
N ASN A 26 -0.40 -15.41 8.64
CA ASN A 26 -0.66 -13.96 8.72
C ASN A 26 0.56 -13.17 8.28
N ILE A 27 0.35 -12.19 7.42
CA ILE A 27 1.36 -11.24 6.97
C ILE A 27 0.87 -9.84 7.26
N LEU A 28 1.68 -9.02 7.92
CA LEU A 28 1.47 -7.59 8.03
C LEU A 28 2.52 -6.88 7.17
N LEU A 29 2.07 -6.29 6.08
CA LEU A 29 2.91 -5.50 5.18
C LEU A 29 2.89 -4.04 5.61
N VAL A 30 4.02 -3.51 6.03
CA VAL A 30 4.18 -2.12 6.48
C VAL A 30 5.20 -1.43 5.61
N GLY A 31 4.85 -0.28 5.05
CA GLY A 31 5.82 0.42 4.23
C GLY A 31 5.39 1.79 3.75
N HIS A 32 6.34 2.46 3.09
CA HIS A 32 6.12 3.79 2.53
C HIS A 32 5.15 3.74 1.36
N ALA A 33 4.15 4.62 1.40
CA ALA A 33 3.08 4.69 0.41
C ALA A 33 3.61 4.91 -1.02
N GLY A 34 4.68 5.69 -1.19
CA GLY A 34 5.33 5.90 -2.47
C GLY A 34 5.88 4.63 -3.14
N LYS A 35 6.16 3.61 -2.35
CA LYS A 35 6.60 2.30 -2.85
C LYS A 35 5.43 1.34 -3.00
N LEU A 36 4.66 1.14 -1.93
CA LEU A 36 3.66 0.09 -1.85
C LEU A 36 2.36 0.41 -2.61
N SER A 37 2.06 1.68 -2.91
CA SER A 37 0.91 2.02 -3.76
C SER A 37 0.95 1.35 -5.14
N LYS A 38 2.13 1.00 -5.64
CA LYS A 38 2.30 0.26 -6.91
C LYS A 38 1.61 -1.12 -6.90
N LEU A 39 1.42 -1.70 -5.72
CA LEU A 39 0.67 -2.96 -5.57
C LEU A 39 -0.80 -2.82 -6.01
N ALA A 40 -1.36 -1.60 -6.00
CA ALA A 40 -2.71 -1.34 -6.52
C ALA A 40 -2.83 -1.51 -8.04
N ALA A 41 -1.71 -1.59 -8.76
CA ALA A 41 -1.64 -1.96 -10.18
C ALA A 41 -1.11 -3.38 -10.39
N GLY A 42 -0.95 -4.18 -9.33
CA GLY A 42 -0.39 -5.53 -9.42
C GLY A 42 1.12 -5.59 -9.62
N ILE A 43 1.82 -4.47 -9.42
CA ILE A 43 3.28 -4.40 -9.55
C ILE A 43 3.89 -4.95 -8.26
N MET A 44 4.48 -6.14 -8.34
CA MET A 44 4.99 -6.86 -7.17
C MET A 44 6.49 -6.66 -6.92
N ASN A 45 7.25 -6.16 -7.91
CA ASN A 45 8.59 -5.62 -7.71
C ASN A 45 8.49 -4.09 -7.77
N THR A 46 8.70 -3.43 -6.63
CA THR A 46 8.44 -1.99 -6.50
C THR A 46 9.61 -1.10 -6.91
N HIS A 47 10.69 -1.67 -7.48
CA HIS A 47 11.80 -0.88 -8.00
C HIS A 47 11.36 -0.02 -9.20
N SER A 48 11.73 1.25 -9.23
CA SER A 48 11.32 2.21 -10.28
C SER A 48 11.77 1.82 -11.69
N LYS A 49 12.89 1.08 -11.82
CA LYS A 49 13.36 0.55 -13.10
C LYS A 49 12.46 -0.56 -13.67
N VAL A 50 11.67 -1.23 -12.84
CA VAL A 50 10.72 -2.26 -13.29
C VAL A 50 9.45 -1.60 -13.81
N ALA A 51 8.87 -0.72 -13.00
CA ALA A 51 7.71 0.06 -13.38
C ALA A 51 7.53 1.25 -12.41
N ASP A 52 7.03 2.34 -12.94
CA ASP A 52 6.58 3.48 -12.16
C ASP A 52 5.29 4.03 -12.76
N CYS A 53 4.15 3.68 -12.18
CA CYS A 53 2.84 4.16 -12.58
C CYS A 53 2.08 4.76 -11.41
N ARG A 54 2.78 5.39 -10.47
CA ARG A 54 2.18 5.98 -9.25
C ARG A 54 1.18 7.07 -9.60
N CYS A 55 1.55 8.00 -10.48
CA CYS A 55 0.65 9.07 -10.90
C CYS A 55 -0.63 8.51 -11.54
N GLU A 56 -0.50 7.54 -12.43
CA GLU A 56 -1.62 6.90 -13.12
C GLU A 56 -2.55 6.16 -12.14
N ILE A 57 -1.98 5.46 -11.15
CA ILE A 57 -2.76 4.80 -10.09
C ILE A 57 -3.59 5.85 -9.33
N PHE A 58 -2.95 6.89 -8.83
CA PHE A 58 -3.65 7.93 -8.08
C PHE A 58 -4.65 8.71 -8.94
N ALA A 59 -4.31 9.02 -10.19
CA ALA A 59 -5.22 9.69 -11.11
C ALA A 59 -6.50 8.87 -11.35
N ALA A 60 -6.36 7.57 -11.60
CA ALA A 60 -7.51 6.68 -11.80
C ALA A 60 -8.41 6.61 -10.55
N HIS A 61 -7.82 6.42 -9.37
CA HIS A 61 -8.57 6.35 -8.12
C HIS A 61 -9.14 7.71 -7.69
N ALA A 62 -8.47 8.82 -8.00
CA ALA A 62 -8.99 10.15 -7.81
C ALA A 62 -10.20 10.43 -8.72
N ALA A 63 -10.15 9.99 -9.97
CA ALA A 63 -11.29 10.09 -10.91
C ALA A 63 -12.51 9.34 -10.38
N LEU A 64 -12.34 8.13 -9.83
CA LEU A 64 -13.41 7.36 -9.18
C LEU A 64 -13.99 8.10 -7.97
N ALA A 65 -13.19 8.88 -7.26
CA ALA A 65 -13.61 9.68 -6.12
C ALA A 65 -14.26 11.02 -6.50
N GLY A 66 -14.34 11.32 -7.80
CA GLY A 66 -14.96 12.53 -8.32
C GLY A 66 -14.01 13.72 -8.52
N ALA A 67 -12.70 13.46 -8.66
CA ALA A 67 -11.73 14.51 -8.98
C ALA A 67 -12.02 15.14 -10.33
N ASP A 68 -11.86 16.45 -10.41
CA ASP A 68 -11.95 17.17 -11.67
C ASP A 68 -10.66 17.05 -12.50
N ARG A 69 -10.72 17.54 -13.71
CA ARG A 69 -9.58 17.49 -14.65
C ARG A 69 -8.34 18.22 -14.11
N GLU A 70 -8.55 19.30 -13.39
CA GLU A 70 -7.44 20.12 -12.85
C GLU A 70 -6.65 19.33 -11.80
N LEU A 71 -7.34 18.69 -10.86
CA LEU A 71 -6.71 17.84 -9.85
C LEU A 71 -6.02 16.62 -10.51
N ILE A 72 -6.67 15.95 -11.45
CA ILE A 72 -6.09 14.80 -12.17
C ILE A 72 -4.81 15.24 -12.90
N SER A 73 -4.83 16.38 -13.58
CA SER A 73 -3.63 16.90 -14.25
C SER A 73 -2.51 17.20 -13.26
N ALA A 74 -2.82 17.79 -12.11
CA ALA A 74 -1.84 18.07 -11.06
C ALA A 74 -1.23 16.77 -10.49
N ILE A 75 -2.03 15.72 -10.31
CA ILE A 75 -1.56 14.40 -9.88
C ILE A 75 -0.59 13.80 -10.90
N MET A 76 -0.88 13.91 -12.19
CA MET A 76 -0.02 13.38 -13.26
C MET A 76 1.35 14.06 -13.33
N GLU A 77 1.45 15.32 -12.91
CA GLU A 77 2.70 16.09 -12.88
C GLU A 77 3.45 16.02 -11.53
N ALA A 78 2.87 15.37 -10.52
CA ALA A 78 3.46 15.31 -9.19
C ALA A 78 4.74 14.44 -9.17
N ALA A 79 5.75 14.91 -8.46
CA ALA A 79 7.04 14.21 -8.36
C ALA A 79 7.00 13.05 -7.34
N THR A 80 6.17 13.15 -6.31
CA THR A 80 6.13 12.20 -5.20
C THR A 80 4.71 11.88 -4.76
N VAL A 81 4.53 10.71 -4.14
CA VAL A 81 3.25 10.33 -3.52
C VAL A 81 2.89 11.24 -2.35
N SER A 82 3.88 11.77 -1.63
CA SER A 82 3.63 12.76 -0.57
C SER A 82 3.01 14.04 -1.11
N GLU A 83 3.45 14.50 -2.28
CA GLU A 83 2.85 15.64 -2.98
C GLU A 83 1.43 15.33 -3.43
N ILE A 84 1.20 14.15 -4.02
CA ILE A 84 -0.15 13.69 -4.39
C ILE A 84 -1.07 13.66 -3.17
N HIS A 85 -0.60 13.12 -2.05
CA HIS A 85 -1.36 13.07 -0.81
C HIS A 85 -1.76 14.47 -0.34
N ARG A 86 -0.83 15.42 -0.37
CA ARG A 86 -1.11 16.83 -0.05
C ARG A 86 -2.18 17.42 -0.95
N LEU A 87 -2.11 17.18 -2.26
CA LEU A 87 -3.12 17.64 -3.23
C LEU A 87 -4.50 17.01 -2.91
N LEU A 88 -4.55 15.71 -2.68
CA LEU A 88 -5.80 15.02 -2.35
C LEU A 88 -6.43 15.55 -1.04
N ARG A 89 -5.62 15.87 -0.04
CA ARG A 89 -6.11 16.49 1.19
C ARG A 89 -6.69 17.88 0.94
N LEU A 90 -6.03 18.68 0.12
CA LEU A 90 -6.48 20.02 -0.23
C LEU A 90 -7.87 20.00 -0.90
N TYR A 91 -8.15 18.98 -1.72
CA TYR A 91 -9.43 18.78 -2.40
C TYR A 91 -10.46 17.96 -1.59
N GLY A 92 -10.10 17.53 -0.39
CA GLY A 92 -10.98 16.73 0.47
C GLY A 92 -11.24 15.30 -0.01
N LEU A 93 -10.37 14.74 -0.85
CA LEU A 93 -10.52 13.42 -1.46
C LEU A 93 -9.57 12.35 -0.91
N ALA A 94 -8.65 12.71 -0.02
CA ALA A 94 -7.58 11.81 0.43
C ALA A 94 -8.12 10.48 0.99
N GLU A 95 -9.08 10.51 1.89
CA GLU A 95 -9.64 9.31 2.52
C GLU A 95 -10.23 8.35 1.48
N ARG A 96 -11.10 8.85 0.60
CA ARG A 96 -11.74 8.03 -0.45
C ARG A 96 -10.72 7.41 -1.41
N VAL A 97 -9.71 8.18 -1.79
CA VAL A 97 -8.68 7.70 -2.73
C VAL A 97 -7.82 6.63 -2.07
N TRP A 98 -7.38 6.83 -0.84
CA TRP A 98 -6.61 5.83 -0.11
C TRP A 98 -7.39 4.55 0.15
N ASP A 99 -8.66 4.63 0.51
CA ASP A 99 -9.52 3.47 0.70
C ASP A 99 -9.69 2.69 -0.61
N SER A 100 -9.88 3.38 -1.73
CA SER A 100 -9.99 2.77 -3.05
C SER A 100 -8.69 2.06 -3.47
N ILE A 101 -7.54 2.69 -3.24
CA ILE A 101 -6.21 2.12 -3.49
C ILE A 101 -5.97 0.89 -2.61
N LEU A 102 -6.24 1.00 -1.31
CA LEU A 102 -6.09 -0.12 -0.38
C LEU A 102 -6.92 -1.33 -0.79
N LYS A 103 -8.19 -1.12 -1.12
CA LYS A 103 -9.07 -2.19 -1.60
C LYS A 103 -8.47 -2.92 -2.81
N LYS A 104 -7.91 -2.16 -3.76
CA LYS A 104 -7.29 -2.74 -4.96
C LYS A 104 -5.99 -3.48 -4.62
N MET A 105 -5.18 -2.94 -3.72
CA MET A 105 -3.97 -3.59 -3.23
C MET A 105 -4.29 -4.94 -2.59
N LEU A 106 -5.27 -4.99 -1.68
CA LEU A 106 -5.67 -6.22 -1.00
C LEU A 106 -6.15 -7.29 -1.99
N GLN A 107 -6.85 -6.91 -3.07
CA GLN A 107 -7.24 -7.85 -4.12
C GLN A 107 -6.02 -8.48 -4.81
N TYR A 108 -5.01 -7.70 -5.17
CA TYR A 108 -3.78 -8.22 -5.79
C TYR A 108 -2.94 -9.06 -4.83
N LEU A 109 -2.85 -8.65 -3.57
CA LEU A 109 -2.13 -9.39 -2.54
C LEU A 109 -2.79 -10.76 -2.28
N ASP A 110 -4.13 -10.78 -2.14
CA ASP A 110 -4.89 -12.03 -1.96
C ASP A 110 -4.72 -12.99 -3.15
N ARG A 111 -4.76 -12.48 -4.37
CA ARG A 111 -4.46 -13.29 -5.57
C ARG A 111 -3.06 -13.87 -5.52
N ARG A 112 -2.06 -13.09 -5.14
CA ARG A 112 -0.66 -13.53 -5.10
C ARG A 112 -0.45 -14.65 -4.09
N VAL A 113 -1.10 -14.60 -2.94
CA VAL A 113 -1.02 -15.65 -1.92
C VAL A 113 -2.07 -16.75 -2.10
N HIS A 114 -2.84 -16.71 -3.19
CA HIS A 114 -3.89 -17.70 -3.49
C HIS A 114 -4.89 -17.91 -2.33
N SER A 115 -5.24 -16.83 -1.65
CA SER A 115 -6.11 -16.85 -0.45
C SER A 115 -5.63 -17.82 0.66
N SER A 116 -4.35 -18.19 0.65
CA SER A 116 -3.77 -19.17 1.58
C SER A 116 -3.29 -18.57 2.89
N CYS A 117 -3.12 -17.24 2.95
CA CYS A 117 -2.78 -16.52 4.16
C CYS A 117 -3.46 -15.16 4.20
N ARG A 118 -3.67 -14.66 5.42
CA ARG A 118 -4.20 -13.33 5.66
C ARG A 118 -3.11 -12.28 5.45
N VAL A 119 -3.36 -11.31 4.58
CA VAL A 119 -2.43 -10.18 4.35
C VAL A 119 -3.12 -8.89 4.77
N GLU A 120 -2.51 -8.17 5.70
CA GLU A 120 -2.95 -6.84 6.13
C GLU A 120 -1.86 -5.81 5.80
N VAL A 121 -2.27 -4.56 5.63
CA VAL A 121 -1.41 -3.49 5.11
C VAL A 121 -1.48 -2.25 5.99
N ILE A 122 -0.34 -1.62 6.24
CA ILE A 122 -0.23 -0.27 6.81
C ILE A 122 0.67 0.54 5.89
N LEU A 123 0.17 1.68 5.39
CA LEU A 123 0.93 2.62 4.57
C LEU A 123 1.17 3.93 5.31
N PHE A 124 2.37 4.45 5.20
CA PHE A 124 2.75 5.76 5.74
C PHE A 124 3.44 6.63 4.67
N VAL A 125 3.33 7.93 4.78
CA VAL A 125 4.03 8.90 3.90
C VAL A 125 5.26 9.49 4.58
N ASN A 126 5.28 9.48 5.91
CA ASN A 126 6.43 9.83 6.74
C ASN A 126 6.34 9.08 8.08
N GLU A 127 7.34 9.23 8.94
CA GLU A 127 7.42 8.48 10.21
C GLU A 127 6.26 8.72 11.18
N GLN A 128 5.51 9.79 10.99
CA GLN A 128 4.43 10.22 11.89
C GLN A 128 3.03 10.10 11.27
N GLU A 129 2.92 9.86 9.96
CA GLU A 129 1.65 9.91 9.26
C GLU A 129 1.33 8.59 8.54
N ILE A 130 0.45 7.80 9.15
CA ILE A 130 -0.21 6.66 8.49
C ILE A 130 -1.32 7.23 7.63
N VAL A 131 -1.31 6.93 6.32
CA VAL A 131 -2.33 7.40 5.38
C VAL A 131 -3.49 6.44 5.25
N VAL A 132 -3.23 5.15 5.41
CA VAL A 132 -4.27 4.11 5.39
C VAL A 132 -3.76 2.82 6.02
N GLN A 133 -4.68 2.09 6.63
CA GLN A 133 -4.43 0.74 7.12
C GLN A 133 -5.63 -0.16 6.84
N SER A 134 -5.39 -1.43 6.59
CA SER A 134 -6.46 -2.40 6.40
C SER A 134 -7.19 -2.68 7.71
N PRO A 135 -8.47 -3.11 7.66
CA PRO A 135 -9.31 -3.26 8.88
C PRO A 135 -8.71 -4.20 9.92
N GLY A 136 -8.00 -5.24 9.49
CA GLY A 136 -7.40 -6.23 10.39
C GLY A 136 -5.97 -5.92 10.82
N ALA A 137 -5.37 -4.84 10.35
CA ALA A 137 -3.97 -4.51 10.64
C ALA A 137 -3.71 -4.31 12.14
N GLY A 138 -4.61 -3.63 12.85
CA GLY A 138 -4.50 -3.40 14.29
C GLY A 138 -4.47 -4.68 15.11
N GLU A 139 -5.26 -5.67 14.73
CA GLU A 139 -5.25 -7.00 15.35
C GLU A 139 -3.89 -7.68 15.18
N LEU A 140 -3.31 -7.68 13.98
CA LEU A 140 -2.00 -8.26 13.73
C LEU A 140 -0.89 -7.53 14.50
N VAL A 141 -0.97 -6.21 14.62
CA VAL A 141 -0.04 -5.42 15.46
C VAL A 141 -0.11 -5.90 16.93
N THR A 142 -1.31 -6.10 17.46
CA THR A 142 -1.52 -6.57 18.83
C THR A 142 -0.95 -7.98 19.03
N MET A 143 -1.18 -8.89 18.08
CA MET A 143 -0.62 -10.25 18.09
C MET A 143 0.91 -10.25 18.10
N LEU A 144 1.54 -9.35 17.35
CA LEU A 144 3.01 -9.21 17.31
C LEU A 144 3.57 -8.70 18.64
N LYS A 145 2.88 -7.75 19.29
CA LYS A 145 3.28 -7.23 20.61
C LYS A 145 3.15 -8.30 21.71
N GLY A 146 2.14 -9.15 21.64
CA GLY A 146 1.90 -10.23 22.63
C GLY A 146 2.91 -11.38 22.57
N ARG A 147 3.59 -11.58 21.44
CA ARG A 147 4.64 -12.61 21.26
C ARG A 147 6.05 -12.16 21.74
N GLY A 148 6.17 -10.95 22.21
CA GLY A 148 7.43 -10.35 22.69
C GLY A 148 7.64 -10.41 24.22
N LYS A 149 6.76 -11.15 24.94
CA LYS A 149 6.90 -11.40 26.37
C LYS A 149 7.40 -12.80 26.64
#